data_679fba79628869793d910bf5cb7de831
#
_entry.id   679fba79628869793d910bf5cb7de831
#
_cell.length_a   1.000
_cell.length_b   1.000
_cell.length_c   1.000
_cell.angle_alpha   90.00
_cell.angle_beta   90.00
_cell.angle_gamma   90.00
#
_symmetry.space_group_name_H-M   'P 1'
#
loop_
_entity.id
_entity.type
_entity.pdbx_description
1 polymer ?
#
loop_
_entity_poly.entity_id
_entity_poly.type
_entity_poly.pdbx_seq_one_letter_code
_entity_poly.pdbx_strand_id
1 'polypeptide(L)'
;MRAEMKILFKYPTRMRPNWFKKTLGIYYGLMDLDTEFEFVVSLNEDDKTMNNDSMRKFMDRITNLSYFYGNHKNKIAACNADIDLEKKWDILVLVSDDMIPTKNFDKIIIESMTKYFPNTDGALHFNDGFCGKDKTITFSVIGRKLYEKLGYVYHPDYKSFYCDNEFTDVVRKLNRVHYDDRVIVKHEWSGGGGSKDELYRMNTKLGSDDKDTYAKRKRLRFLNESIYLS
;
A
#
# COMPACT_ATOMS: atom_id res chain seq x y z
N MET A 1 -6.74 1.32 29.34
CA MET A 1 -6.56 0.55 28.08
C MET A 1 -6.27 1.56 26.98
N ARG A 2 -5.22 1.39 26.19
CA ARG A 2 -5.02 2.21 24.99
C ARG A 2 -6.11 1.84 23.99
N ALA A 3 -6.74 2.83 23.34
CA ALA A 3 -7.67 2.56 22.25
C ALA A 3 -6.95 1.70 21.20
N GLU A 4 -7.64 0.69 20.67
CA GLU A 4 -7.09 -0.16 19.63
C GLU A 4 -6.80 0.66 18.37
N MET A 5 -5.68 0.38 17.67
CA MET A 5 -5.28 1.14 16.49
C MET A 5 -6.20 0.79 15.32
N LYS A 6 -6.66 1.81 14.59
CA LYS A 6 -7.48 1.64 13.39
C LYS A 6 -6.60 1.53 12.14
N ILE A 7 -6.88 0.55 11.27
CA ILE A 7 -6.16 0.34 10.00
C ILE A 7 -6.94 0.97 8.84
N LEU A 8 -6.25 1.77 8.03
CA LEU A 8 -6.70 2.23 6.72
C LEU A 8 -6.03 1.37 5.63
N PHE A 9 -6.80 0.52 4.96
CA PHE A 9 -6.33 -0.21 3.79
C PHE A 9 -6.50 0.62 2.54
N LYS A 10 -5.40 1.09 1.97
CA LYS A 10 -5.38 1.79 0.70
C LYS A 10 -5.29 0.79 -0.45
N TYR A 11 -6.29 0.77 -1.33
CA TYR A 11 -6.44 -0.22 -2.39
C TYR A 11 -6.58 0.44 -3.78
N PRO A 12 -5.47 0.80 -4.47
CA PRO A 12 -5.54 1.19 -5.86
C PRO A 12 -5.75 -0.05 -6.74
N THR A 13 -6.75 -0.03 -7.62
CA THR A 13 -7.01 -1.15 -8.55
C THR A 13 -7.46 -0.65 -9.91
N ARG A 14 -7.11 -1.39 -10.97
CA ARG A 14 -7.43 -1.08 -12.37
C ARG A 14 -7.46 -2.37 -13.20
N MET A 15 -8.43 -2.50 -14.10
CA MET A 15 -8.54 -3.57 -15.12
C MET A 15 -8.59 -5.00 -14.56
N ARG A 16 -8.86 -5.19 -13.27
CA ARG A 16 -8.82 -6.50 -12.59
C ARG A 16 -10.08 -6.80 -11.77
N PRO A 17 -11.30 -6.69 -12.30
CA PRO A 17 -12.53 -6.81 -11.51
C PRO A 17 -12.65 -8.13 -10.74
N ASN A 18 -12.26 -9.24 -11.34
CA ASN A 18 -12.34 -10.56 -10.71
C ASN A 18 -11.29 -10.75 -9.61
N TRP A 19 -10.05 -10.29 -9.86
CA TRP A 19 -8.99 -10.32 -8.87
C TRP A 19 -9.31 -9.43 -7.68
N PHE A 20 -9.77 -8.21 -7.94
CA PHE A 20 -10.21 -7.27 -6.90
C PHE A 20 -11.28 -7.90 -5.99
N LYS A 21 -12.37 -8.45 -6.58
CA LYS A 21 -13.45 -9.09 -5.80
C LYS A 21 -12.94 -10.27 -4.98
N LYS A 22 -12.11 -11.12 -5.57
CA LYS A 22 -11.53 -12.30 -4.91
C LYS A 22 -10.66 -11.88 -3.74
N THR A 23 -9.67 -11.00 -3.99
CA THR A 23 -8.69 -10.59 -3.00
C THR A 23 -9.34 -9.80 -1.87
N LEU A 24 -10.25 -8.87 -2.18
CA LEU A 24 -11.01 -8.14 -1.18
C LEU A 24 -11.80 -9.10 -0.27
N GLY A 25 -12.49 -10.10 -0.84
CA GLY A 25 -13.18 -11.13 -0.06
C GLY A 25 -12.25 -11.94 0.85
N ILE A 26 -11.02 -12.21 0.41
CA ILE A 26 -10.01 -12.88 1.25
C ILE A 26 -9.58 -11.98 2.41
N TYR A 27 -9.33 -10.69 2.18
CA TYR A 27 -9.01 -9.73 3.25
C TYR A 27 -10.10 -9.74 4.33
N TYR A 28 -11.37 -9.57 3.94
CA TYR A 28 -12.49 -9.59 4.90
C TYR A 28 -12.65 -10.93 5.62
N GLY A 29 -12.42 -12.05 4.93
CA GLY A 29 -12.59 -13.40 5.52
C GLY A 29 -11.48 -13.81 6.47
N LEU A 30 -10.29 -13.18 6.41
CA LEU A 30 -9.12 -13.52 7.21
C LEU A 30 -8.78 -12.49 8.29
N MET A 31 -9.47 -11.34 8.28
CA MET A 31 -9.35 -10.29 9.28
C MET A 31 -10.00 -10.71 10.59
N ASP A 32 -9.47 -10.23 11.70
CA ASP A 32 -10.08 -10.43 13.01
C ASP A 32 -11.37 -9.58 13.14
N LEU A 33 -12.37 -10.12 13.86
CA LEU A 33 -13.67 -9.48 14.01
C LEU A 33 -13.63 -8.20 14.85
N ASP A 34 -12.64 -8.08 15.74
CA ASP A 34 -12.49 -6.94 16.66
C ASP A 34 -11.62 -5.82 16.07
N THR A 35 -10.97 -6.04 14.92
CA THR A 35 -10.12 -5.02 14.29
C THR A 35 -10.96 -3.88 13.71
N GLU A 36 -10.68 -2.64 14.13
CA GLU A 36 -11.22 -1.44 13.49
C GLU A 36 -10.48 -1.15 12.19
N PHE A 37 -11.20 -1.10 11.06
CA PHE A 37 -10.60 -0.83 9.76
C PHE A 37 -11.52 -0.09 8.80
N GLU A 38 -10.92 0.45 7.74
CA GLU A 38 -11.61 0.98 6.56
C GLU A 38 -10.79 0.66 5.31
N PHE A 39 -11.46 0.26 4.22
CA PHE A 39 -10.86 0.21 2.88
C PHE A 39 -11.16 1.50 2.12
N VAL A 40 -10.12 2.08 1.51
CA VAL A 40 -10.24 3.20 0.57
C VAL A 40 -9.74 2.74 -0.80
N VAL A 41 -10.68 2.54 -1.72
CA VAL A 41 -10.43 2.03 -3.07
C VAL A 41 -10.34 3.19 -4.04
N SER A 42 -9.20 3.32 -4.73
CA SER A 42 -9.03 4.30 -5.81
C SER A 42 -9.09 3.63 -7.17
N LEU A 43 -9.97 4.16 -8.01
CA LEU A 43 -10.32 3.63 -9.33
C LEU A 43 -10.14 4.72 -10.39
N ASN A 44 -9.92 4.32 -11.65
CA ASN A 44 -9.88 5.27 -12.75
C ASN A 44 -11.25 5.42 -13.42
N GLU A 45 -11.63 6.64 -13.75
CA GLU A 45 -12.89 6.96 -14.46
C GLU A 45 -12.94 6.34 -15.85
N ASP A 46 -11.81 6.24 -16.54
CA ASP A 46 -11.69 5.67 -17.89
C ASP A 46 -11.68 4.13 -17.93
N ASP A 47 -11.57 3.48 -16.77
CA ASP A 47 -11.56 2.02 -16.66
C ASP A 47 -12.98 1.44 -16.68
N LYS A 48 -13.52 1.16 -17.85
CA LYS A 48 -14.87 0.60 -18.03
C LYS A 48 -15.06 -0.77 -17.37
N THR A 49 -13.98 -1.52 -17.11
CA THR A 49 -14.06 -2.82 -16.44
C THR A 49 -14.38 -2.70 -14.96
N MET A 50 -13.96 -1.59 -14.34
CA MET A 50 -14.18 -1.26 -12.93
C MET A 50 -15.25 -0.16 -12.75
N ASN A 51 -15.36 0.79 -13.70
CA ASN A 51 -16.32 1.88 -13.65
C ASN A 51 -17.62 1.50 -14.37
N ASN A 52 -18.44 0.70 -13.73
CA ASN A 52 -19.75 0.27 -14.23
C ASN A 52 -20.72 -0.05 -13.08
N ASP A 53 -22.02 -0.14 -13.38
CA ASP A 53 -23.07 -0.34 -12.39
C ASP A 53 -22.90 -1.64 -11.57
N SER A 54 -22.41 -2.71 -12.18
CA SER A 54 -22.19 -3.98 -11.48
C SER A 54 -21.12 -3.86 -10.39
N MET A 55 -20.03 -3.15 -10.68
CA MET A 55 -18.96 -2.91 -9.71
C MET A 55 -19.41 -1.95 -8.60
N ARG A 56 -20.13 -0.87 -8.94
CA ARG A 56 -20.70 0.04 -7.93
C ARG A 56 -21.63 -0.72 -6.98
N LYS A 57 -22.61 -1.47 -7.51
CA LYS A 57 -23.51 -2.30 -6.72
C LYS A 57 -22.78 -3.35 -5.87
N PHE A 58 -21.66 -3.85 -6.33
CA PHE A 58 -20.82 -4.77 -5.54
C PHE A 58 -20.19 -4.03 -4.36
N MET A 59 -19.52 -2.89 -4.60
CA MET A 59 -18.83 -2.13 -3.57
C MET A 59 -19.78 -1.49 -2.56
N ASP A 60 -20.96 -1.01 -2.99
CA ASP A 60 -22.00 -0.41 -2.14
C ASP A 60 -22.54 -1.37 -1.06
N ARG A 61 -22.38 -2.68 -1.23
CA ARG A 61 -22.83 -3.70 -0.27
C ARG A 61 -21.78 -4.05 0.79
N ILE A 62 -20.57 -3.52 0.64
CA ILE A 62 -19.46 -3.87 1.52
C ILE A 62 -19.34 -2.80 2.62
N THR A 63 -19.42 -3.23 3.87
CA THR A 63 -19.23 -2.35 5.02
C THR A 63 -17.77 -1.95 5.17
N ASN A 64 -17.50 -0.77 5.76
CA ASN A 64 -16.15 -0.24 5.97
C ASN A 64 -15.33 -0.11 4.66
N LEU A 65 -16.00 0.15 3.54
CA LEU A 65 -15.37 0.40 2.25
C LEU A 65 -15.88 1.70 1.66
N SER A 66 -14.96 2.61 1.35
CA SER A 66 -15.19 3.81 0.55
C SER A 66 -14.48 3.65 -0.78
N TYR A 67 -15.06 4.13 -1.88
CA TYR A 67 -14.43 4.07 -3.18
C TYR A 67 -14.58 5.37 -3.96
N PHE A 68 -13.56 5.70 -4.75
CA PHE A 68 -13.47 6.95 -5.47
C PHE A 68 -13.02 6.70 -6.91
N TYR A 69 -13.69 7.35 -7.85
CA TYR A 69 -13.29 7.39 -9.24
C TYR A 69 -12.58 8.71 -9.53
N GLY A 70 -11.36 8.63 -10.06
CA GLY A 70 -10.56 9.79 -10.38
C GLY A 70 -9.80 9.63 -11.69
N ASN A 71 -9.19 10.72 -12.16
CA ASN A 71 -8.31 10.69 -13.33
C ASN A 71 -6.86 10.49 -12.89
N HIS A 72 -6.54 9.27 -12.41
CA HIS A 72 -5.20 8.92 -11.97
C HIS A 72 -4.30 8.63 -13.17
N LYS A 73 -3.34 9.53 -13.44
CA LYS A 73 -2.44 9.43 -14.60
C LYS A 73 -1.52 8.20 -14.59
N ASN A 74 -1.32 7.56 -13.43
CA ASN A 74 -0.48 6.37 -13.26
C ASN A 74 -0.78 5.65 -11.93
N LYS A 75 -0.14 4.49 -11.71
CA LYS A 75 -0.29 3.67 -10.49
C LYS A 75 0.01 4.47 -9.22
N ILE A 76 1.08 5.26 -9.20
CA ILE A 76 1.52 5.98 -8.00
C ILE A 76 0.55 7.10 -7.63
N ALA A 77 -0.03 7.78 -8.63
CA ALA A 77 -1.10 8.76 -8.39
C ALA A 77 -2.30 8.11 -7.69
N ALA A 78 -2.71 6.90 -8.10
CA ALA A 78 -3.79 6.15 -7.44
C ALA A 78 -3.40 5.67 -6.04
N CYS A 79 -2.13 5.29 -5.80
CA CYS A 79 -1.65 4.92 -4.46
C CYS A 79 -1.75 6.07 -3.46
N ASN A 80 -1.50 7.30 -3.91
CA ASN A 80 -1.49 8.49 -3.05
C ASN A 80 -2.85 9.19 -2.93
N ALA A 81 -3.81 8.89 -3.82
CA ALA A 81 -5.11 9.55 -3.86
C ALA A 81 -6.05 9.13 -2.70
N ASP A 82 -7.04 9.94 -2.41
CA ASP A 82 -8.21 9.62 -1.57
C ASP A 82 -7.89 9.24 -0.11
N ILE A 83 -6.70 9.59 0.38
CA ILE A 83 -6.31 9.39 1.79
C ILE A 83 -6.71 10.64 2.56
N ASP A 84 -7.77 10.52 3.36
CA ASP A 84 -8.34 11.62 4.14
C ASP A 84 -7.67 11.71 5.52
N LEU A 85 -6.95 12.80 5.77
CA LEU A 85 -6.31 13.09 7.06
C LEU A 85 -7.27 13.61 8.12
N GLU A 86 -8.47 14.05 7.76
CA GLU A 86 -9.50 14.42 8.74
C GLU A 86 -10.15 13.19 9.38
N LYS A 87 -10.11 12.03 8.70
CA LYS A 87 -10.58 10.76 9.26
C LYS A 87 -9.60 10.20 10.27
N LYS A 88 -10.14 9.51 11.30
CA LYS A 88 -9.33 8.80 12.29
C LYS A 88 -8.84 7.48 11.72
N TRP A 89 -7.54 7.31 11.63
CA TRP A 89 -6.82 6.06 11.40
C TRP A 89 -5.40 6.18 11.98
N ASP A 90 -4.75 5.07 12.28
CA ASP A 90 -3.43 5.02 12.94
C ASP A 90 -2.37 4.37 12.04
N ILE A 91 -2.78 3.40 11.23
CA ILE A 91 -1.90 2.62 10.36
C ILE A 91 -2.47 2.63 8.95
N LEU A 92 -1.66 2.99 7.97
CA LEU A 92 -1.97 2.85 6.54
C LEU A 92 -1.30 1.59 6.01
N VAL A 93 -2.07 0.74 5.33
CA VAL A 93 -1.58 -0.47 4.66
C VAL A 93 -1.91 -0.37 3.18
N LEU A 94 -0.88 -0.31 2.33
CA LEU A 94 -1.09 -0.35 0.88
C LEU A 94 -1.23 -1.79 0.42
N VAL A 95 -2.37 -2.11 -0.17
CA VAL A 95 -2.70 -3.45 -0.68
C VAL A 95 -2.91 -3.44 -2.19
N SER A 96 -2.80 -4.60 -2.82
CA SER A 96 -3.03 -4.80 -4.26
C SER A 96 -3.69 -6.14 -4.54
N ASP A 97 -4.16 -6.31 -5.79
CA ASP A 97 -4.89 -7.51 -6.21
C ASP A 97 -4.09 -8.82 -6.09
N ASP A 98 -2.76 -8.74 -6.03
CA ASP A 98 -1.81 -9.86 -5.97
C ASP A 98 -1.17 -10.06 -4.59
N MET A 99 -1.66 -9.35 -3.56
CA MET A 99 -1.23 -9.48 -2.17
C MET A 99 -2.28 -10.26 -1.37
N ILE A 100 -2.00 -11.54 -1.07
CA ILE A 100 -2.93 -12.44 -0.39
C ILE A 100 -2.56 -12.54 1.10
N PRO A 101 -3.42 -12.04 2.02
CA PRO A 101 -3.14 -12.06 3.45
C PRO A 101 -3.24 -13.48 4.03
N THR A 102 -2.61 -13.68 5.18
CA THR A 102 -2.77 -14.86 6.05
C THR A 102 -3.77 -14.55 7.17
N LYS A 103 -4.23 -15.57 7.90
CA LYS A 103 -5.18 -15.36 9.01
C LYS A 103 -4.60 -14.45 10.08
N ASN A 104 -5.42 -13.51 10.59
CA ASN A 104 -5.09 -12.56 11.65
C ASN A 104 -3.89 -11.63 11.29
N PHE A 105 -3.63 -11.39 10.01
CA PHE A 105 -2.58 -10.49 9.53
C PHE A 105 -2.68 -9.08 10.13
N ASP A 106 -3.88 -8.60 10.30
CA ASP A 106 -4.25 -7.30 10.85
C ASP A 106 -3.86 -7.17 12.34
N LYS A 107 -4.14 -8.18 13.16
CA LYS A 107 -3.67 -8.23 14.55
C LYS A 107 -2.15 -8.17 14.65
N ILE A 108 -1.45 -8.93 13.81
CA ILE A 108 0.00 -8.94 13.75
C ILE A 108 0.54 -7.54 13.40
N ILE A 109 -0.11 -6.83 12.47
CA ILE A 109 0.24 -5.44 12.12
C ILE A 109 0.05 -4.52 13.33
N ILE A 110 -1.10 -4.58 14.01
CA ILE A 110 -1.39 -3.75 15.18
C ILE A 110 -0.42 -4.04 16.33
N GLU A 111 -0.17 -5.31 16.64
CA GLU A 111 0.78 -5.72 17.68
C GLU A 111 2.19 -5.17 17.40
N SER A 112 2.67 -5.35 16.17
CA SER A 112 4.01 -4.89 15.78
C SER A 112 4.11 -3.37 15.79
N MET A 113 3.10 -2.64 15.29
CA MET A 113 3.08 -1.18 15.33
C MET A 113 3.04 -0.67 16.77
N THR A 114 2.18 -1.24 17.62
CA THR A 114 2.08 -0.87 19.04
C THR A 114 3.39 -1.11 19.79
N LYS A 115 4.08 -2.20 19.48
CA LYS A 115 5.34 -2.58 20.15
C LYS A 115 6.52 -1.70 19.73
N TYR A 116 6.69 -1.46 18.43
CA TYR A 116 7.89 -0.84 17.91
C TYR A 116 7.73 0.65 17.60
N PHE A 117 6.52 1.06 17.23
CA PHE A 117 6.18 2.46 16.91
C PHE A 117 4.85 2.88 17.57
N PRO A 118 4.78 2.92 18.92
CA PRO A 118 3.55 3.23 19.62
C PRO A 118 2.97 4.62 19.32
N ASN A 119 3.79 5.51 18.76
CA ASN A 119 3.38 6.83 18.30
C ASN A 119 3.07 6.89 16.80
N THR A 120 3.03 5.73 16.12
CA THR A 120 2.78 5.61 14.67
C THR A 120 3.80 6.37 13.80
N ASP A 121 5.03 6.55 14.28
CA ASP A 121 6.10 7.31 13.62
C ASP A 121 7.10 6.42 12.86
N GLY A 122 6.70 5.22 12.50
CA GLY A 122 7.53 4.25 11.78
C GLY A 122 6.75 3.40 10.76
N ALA A 123 7.50 2.55 10.06
CA ALA A 123 6.99 1.57 9.10
C ALA A 123 7.32 0.14 9.55
N LEU A 124 6.50 -0.81 9.14
CA LEU A 124 6.77 -2.23 9.34
C LEU A 124 7.16 -2.86 8.00
N HIS A 125 8.19 -3.69 8.05
CA HIS A 125 8.66 -4.49 6.92
C HIS A 125 8.42 -5.97 7.24
N PHE A 126 7.40 -6.56 6.63
CA PHE A 126 7.14 -7.99 6.75
C PHE A 126 7.78 -8.76 5.61
N ASN A 127 8.13 -10.03 5.89
CA ASN A 127 8.51 -10.95 4.83
C ASN A 127 7.28 -11.28 3.96
N ASP A 128 7.36 -11.03 2.65
CA ASP A 128 6.28 -11.29 1.67
C ASP A 128 6.39 -12.67 1.00
N GLY A 129 7.29 -13.52 1.52
CA GLY A 129 7.63 -14.83 0.97
C GLY A 129 8.77 -14.80 -0.07
N PHE A 130 9.20 -13.61 -0.53
CA PHE A 130 10.30 -13.41 -1.49
C PHE A 130 11.33 -12.39 -1.01
N CYS A 131 10.87 -11.33 -0.33
CA CYS A 131 11.68 -10.21 0.11
C CYS A 131 11.89 -10.24 1.63
N GLY A 132 13.07 -10.74 2.06
CA GLY A 132 13.49 -10.72 3.45
C GLY A 132 14.07 -9.37 3.89
N LYS A 133 14.68 -9.33 5.07
CA LYS A 133 15.15 -8.13 5.81
C LYS A 133 15.93 -7.12 4.97
N ASP A 134 16.83 -7.59 4.11
CA ASP A 134 17.73 -6.72 3.35
C ASP A 134 17.19 -6.33 1.97
N LYS A 135 15.95 -6.75 1.67
CA LYS A 135 15.27 -6.49 0.41
C LYS A 135 14.33 -5.28 0.50
N THR A 136 13.66 -5.00 -0.61
CA THR A 136 12.67 -3.92 -0.73
C THR A 136 11.40 -4.24 0.07
N ILE A 137 10.81 -3.24 0.68
CA ILE A 137 9.49 -3.31 1.32
C ILE A 137 8.42 -3.27 0.24
N THR A 138 7.92 -4.42 -0.17
CA THR A 138 6.89 -4.54 -1.22
C THR A 138 5.47 -4.37 -0.66
N PHE A 139 5.28 -4.73 0.62
CA PHE A 139 4.04 -4.55 1.37
C PHE A 139 4.21 -3.40 2.37
N SER A 140 3.78 -2.19 1.97
CA SER A 140 3.99 -0.99 2.76
C SER A 140 2.97 -0.87 3.88
N VAL A 141 3.45 -0.94 5.14
CA VAL A 141 2.70 -0.68 6.37
C VAL A 141 3.30 0.54 7.04
N ILE A 142 2.54 1.62 7.11
CA ILE A 142 3.03 2.96 7.47
C ILE A 142 2.20 3.49 8.62
N GLY A 143 2.84 3.86 9.73
CA GLY A 143 2.18 4.58 10.81
C GLY A 143 1.79 6.00 10.41
N ARG A 144 0.69 6.52 10.96
CA ARG A 144 0.11 7.81 10.58
C ARG A 144 1.10 8.97 10.66
N LYS A 145 1.84 9.10 11.76
CA LYS A 145 2.81 10.20 11.90
C LYS A 145 3.95 10.12 10.90
N LEU A 146 4.37 8.91 10.54
CA LEU A 146 5.35 8.76 9.46
C LEU A 146 4.75 9.16 8.11
N TYR A 147 3.50 8.76 7.82
CA TYR A 147 2.80 9.18 6.61
C TYR A 147 2.66 10.70 6.53
N GLU A 148 2.23 11.36 7.60
CA GLU A 148 2.11 12.83 7.68
C GLU A 148 3.45 13.52 7.43
N LYS A 149 4.54 12.96 7.95
CA LYS A 149 5.91 13.45 7.70
C LYS A 149 6.35 13.28 6.24
N LEU A 150 6.02 12.15 5.60
CA LEU A 150 6.35 11.88 4.20
C LEU A 150 5.46 12.67 3.23
N GLY A 151 4.17 12.84 3.57
CA GLY A 151 3.15 13.49 2.76
C GLY A 151 2.61 12.64 1.61
N TYR A 152 3.03 11.38 1.49
CA TYR A 152 2.63 10.44 0.44
C TYR A 152 2.93 8.99 0.85
N VAL A 153 2.30 8.02 0.18
CA VAL A 153 2.67 6.60 0.29
C VAL A 153 3.94 6.35 -0.51
N TYR A 154 3.94 6.80 -1.77
CA TYR A 154 5.10 6.76 -2.66
C TYR A 154 5.34 8.11 -3.31
N HIS A 155 6.62 8.46 -3.52
CA HIS A 155 6.97 9.76 -4.09
C HIS A 155 6.32 9.97 -5.46
N PRO A 156 5.67 11.13 -5.72
CA PRO A 156 4.85 11.36 -6.92
C PRO A 156 5.59 11.44 -8.25
N ASP A 157 6.93 11.51 -8.24
CA ASP A 157 7.75 11.48 -9.45
C ASP A 157 7.75 10.10 -10.13
N TYR A 158 7.41 9.03 -9.38
CA TYR A 158 7.31 7.69 -9.95
C TYR A 158 5.98 7.46 -10.65
N LYS A 159 5.99 6.53 -11.60
CA LYS A 159 4.80 6.13 -12.34
C LYS A 159 4.29 4.74 -11.94
N SER A 160 5.22 3.80 -11.64
CA SER A 160 4.86 2.41 -11.33
C SER A 160 5.89 1.65 -10.50
N PHE A 161 7.20 1.73 -10.86
CA PHE A 161 8.27 0.94 -10.28
C PHE A 161 9.24 1.79 -9.45
N TYR A 162 10.15 1.14 -8.70
CA TYR A 162 11.20 1.77 -7.90
C TYR A 162 10.72 2.72 -6.79
N CYS A 163 9.43 2.98 -6.69
CA CYS A 163 8.84 3.79 -5.62
C CYS A 163 8.99 3.13 -4.25
N ASP A 164 8.85 1.82 -4.21
CA ASP A 164 9.07 0.94 -3.06
C ASP A 164 10.55 0.85 -2.66
N ASN A 165 11.48 0.90 -3.63
CA ASN A 165 12.90 1.01 -3.35
C ASN A 165 13.25 2.34 -2.66
N GLU A 166 12.73 3.47 -3.15
CA GLU A 166 12.93 4.76 -2.48
C GLU A 166 12.30 4.76 -1.10
N PHE A 167 11.05 4.30 -0.97
CA PHE A 167 10.39 4.20 0.34
C PHE A 167 11.26 3.41 1.33
N THR A 168 11.79 2.26 0.90
CA THR A 168 12.67 1.40 1.71
C THR A 168 13.94 2.14 2.14
N ASP A 169 14.62 2.79 1.19
CA ASP A 169 15.85 3.52 1.47
C ASP A 169 15.60 4.69 2.45
N VAL A 170 14.48 5.42 2.27
CA VAL A 170 14.10 6.56 3.11
C VAL A 170 13.81 6.12 4.55
N VAL A 171 12.94 5.11 4.76
CA VAL A 171 12.57 4.70 6.13
C VAL A 171 13.75 4.06 6.87
N ARG A 172 14.65 3.38 6.16
CA ARG A 172 15.92 2.86 6.72
C ARG A 172 16.84 4.00 7.13
N LYS A 173 17.02 5.00 6.27
CA LYS A 173 17.84 6.18 6.56
C LYS A 173 17.33 6.98 7.74
N LEU A 174 16.02 7.04 7.92
CA LEU A 174 15.37 7.68 9.06
C LEU A 174 15.45 6.84 10.35
N ASN A 175 15.93 5.59 10.30
CA ASN A 175 15.84 4.61 11.40
C ASN A 175 14.39 4.43 11.88
N ARG A 176 13.42 4.45 10.96
CA ARG A 176 11.99 4.35 11.24
C ARG A 176 11.36 3.13 10.56
N VAL A 177 12.06 2.00 10.58
CA VAL A 177 11.54 0.72 10.08
C VAL A 177 11.89 -0.41 11.04
N HIS A 178 10.92 -1.27 11.32
CA HIS A 178 11.12 -2.54 12.00
C HIS A 178 10.84 -3.69 11.05
N TYR A 179 11.79 -4.64 10.96
CA TYR A 179 11.61 -5.87 10.19
C TYR A 179 11.02 -6.97 11.08
N ASP A 180 9.96 -7.60 10.59
CA ASP A 180 9.32 -8.77 11.16
C ASP A 180 9.40 -9.91 10.13
N ASP A 181 9.94 -11.06 10.49
CA ASP A 181 10.17 -12.19 9.59
C ASP A 181 8.91 -13.01 9.31
N ARG A 182 7.81 -12.72 10.01
CA ARG A 182 6.52 -13.38 9.76
C ARG A 182 6.00 -13.06 8.36
N VAL A 183 5.54 -14.10 7.65
CA VAL A 183 4.85 -13.95 6.38
C VAL A 183 3.37 -13.76 6.66
N ILE A 184 2.91 -12.51 6.66
CA ILE A 184 1.50 -12.16 6.87
C ILE A 184 0.74 -11.88 5.57
N VAL A 185 1.48 -11.68 4.49
CA VAL A 185 0.96 -11.50 3.13
C VAL A 185 1.86 -12.28 2.17
N LYS A 186 1.28 -13.02 1.24
CA LYS A 186 1.98 -13.65 0.12
C LYS A 186 1.80 -12.80 -1.13
N HIS A 187 2.89 -12.39 -1.72
CA HIS A 187 2.88 -11.56 -2.93
C HIS A 187 2.90 -12.45 -4.18
N GLU A 188 1.73 -12.66 -4.82
CA GLU A 188 1.57 -13.47 -6.04
C GLU A 188 1.92 -12.68 -7.31
N TRP A 189 3.10 -12.08 -7.35
CA TRP A 189 3.53 -11.28 -8.50
C TRP A 189 4.02 -12.14 -9.67
N SER A 190 4.00 -11.59 -10.89
CA SER A 190 4.32 -12.32 -12.12
C SER A 190 5.76 -12.85 -12.21
N GLY A 191 6.71 -12.27 -11.47
CA GLY A 191 8.08 -12.79 -11.36
C GLY A 191 8.19 -14.06 -10.52
N GLY A 192 7.21 -14.32 -9.65
CA GLY A 192 7.08 -15.55 -8.84
C GLY A 192 6.10 -16.59 -9.41
N GLY A 193 5.65 -16.45 -10.68
CA GLY A 193 4.69 -17.36 -11.32
C GLY A 193 3.29 -16.79 -11.56
N GLY A 194 3.05 -15.53 -11.16
CA GLY A 194 1.78 -14.85 -11.41
C GLY A 194 1.57 -14.45 -12.88
N SER A 195 0.34 -14.07 -13.24
CA SER A 195 -0.07 -13.75 -14.59
C SER A 195 0.52 -12.41 -15.08
N LYS A 196 1.12 -12.42 -16.27
CA LYS A 196 1.53 -11.20 -17.01
C LYS A 196 0.36 -10.65 -17.80
N ASP A 197 -0.62 -10.08 -17.11
CA ASP A 197 -1.79 -9.47 -17.72
C ASP A 197 -1.48 -8.14 -18.46
N GLU A 198 -2.49 -7.54 -19.08
CA GLU A 198 -2.35 -6.31 -19.84
C GLU A 198 -1.87 -5.15 -18.95
N LEU A 199 -2.41 -5.01 -17.76
CA LEU A 199 -2.00 -3.99 -16.78
C LEU A 199 -0.51 -4.12 -16.42
N TYR A 200 -0.04 -5.35 -16.21
CA TYR A 200 1.38 -5.60 -15.95
C TYR A 200 2.25 -5.15 -17.12
N ARG A 201 1.85 -5.47 -18.38
CA ARG A 201 2.59 -5.06 -19.57
C ARG A 201 2.60 -3.54 -19.76
N MET A 202 1.48 -2.86 -19.48
CA MET A 202 1.41 -1.39 -19.49
C MET A 202 2.38 -0.79 -18.48
N ASN A 203 2.37 -1.27 -17.25
CA ASN A 203 3.24 -0.80 -16.19
C ASN A 203 4.72 -1.06 -16.49
N THR A 204 5.06 -2.22 -17.06
CA THR A 204 6.46 -2.59 -17.39
C THR A 204 7.11 -1.60 -18.37
N LYS A 205 6.34 -0.99 -19.29
CA LYS A 205 6.85 0.03 -20.21
C LYS A 205 7.34 1.30 -19.49
N LEU A 206 6.90 1.55 -18.27
CA LEU A 206 7.28 2.71 -17.47
C LEU A 206 8.54 2.45 -16.62
N GLY A 207 9.02 1.20 -16.56
CA GLY A 207 10.08 0.79 -15.64
C GLY A 207 11.45 1.45 -15.92
N SER A 208 11.78 1.77 -17.19
CA SER A 208 13.03 2.49 -17.51
C SER A 208 13.04 3.90 -16.95
N ASP A 209 11.95 4.65 -17.15
CA ASP A 209 11.81 6.02 -16.65
C ASP A 209 11.90 6.08 -15.13
N ASP A 210 11.25 5.14 -14.46
CA ASP A 210 11.25 5.04 -13.00
C ASP A 210 12.63 4.65 -12.44
N LYS A 211 13.39 3.84 -13.18
CA LYS A 211 14.78 3.53 -12.82
C LYS A 211 15.68 4.77 -12.85
N ASP A 212 15.52 5.60 -13.88
CA ASP A 212 16.28 6.85 -14.01
C ASP A 212 15.85 7.86 -12.94
N THR A 213 14.55 7.95 -12.65
CA THR A 213 14.00 8.74 -11.56
C THR A 213 14.62 8.31 -10.22
N TYR A 214 14.63 7.01 -9.91
CA TYR A 214 15.25 6.50 -8.68
C TYR A 214 16.74 6.84 -8.59
N ALA A 215 17.51 6.63 -9.68
CA ALA A 215 18.93 6.94 -9.72
C ALA A 215 19.21 8.45 -9.50
N LYS A 216 18.40 9.32 -10.08
CA LYS A 216 18.45 10.78 -9.90
C LYS A 216 18.15 11.15 -8.43
N ARG A 217 17.03 10.67 -7.89
CA ARG A 217 16.59 10.98 -6.53
C ARG A 217 17.57 10.43 -5.48
N LYS A 218 18.13 9.23 -5.70
CA LYS A 218 19.15 8.64 -4.83
C LYS A 218 20.43 9.49 -4.78
N ARG A 219 20.89 10.05 -5.92
CA ARG A 219 22.02 10.99 -5.96
C ARG A 219 21.74 12.26 -5.16
N LEU A 220 20.48 12.73 -5.16
CA LEU A 220 20.01 13.86 -4.37
C LEU A 220 19.66 13.45 -2.92
N ARG A 221 20.02 12.24 -2.48
CA ARG A 221 19.78 11.69 -1.15
C ARG A 221 18.29 11.66 -0.77
N PHE A 222 17.38 11.57 -1.77
CA PHE A 222 15.93 11.62 -1.60
C PHE A 222 15.45 12.88 -0.86
N LEU A 223 16.12 14.02 -1.11
CA LEU A 223 15.83 15.27 -0.44
C LEU A 223 14.39 15.70 -0.70
N ASN A 224 13.59 15.57 0.33
CA ASN A 224 12.44 16.39 0.60
C ASN A 224 12.83 17.23 1.81
N GLU A 225 12.98 18.54 1.66
CA GLU A 225 13.52 19.41 2.72
C GLU A 225 12.75 19.28 4.04
N SER A 226 11.43 18.98 3.96
CA SER A 226 10.56 18.76 5.12
C SER A 226 10.86 17.47 5.91
N ILE A 227 11.47 16.44 5.30
CA ILE A 227 11.67 15.13 5.94
C ILE A 227 12.88 15.11 6.88
N TYR A 228 13.89 15.98 6.62
CA TYR A 228 15.17 15.95 7.33
C TYR A 228 15.38 17.13 8.28
N LEU A 229 14.48 18.11 8.31
CA LEU A 229 14.61 19.32 9.12
C LEU A 229 13.75 19.34 10.39
N SER A 230 13.08 18.22 10.71
CA SER A 230 12.24 18.12 11.92
C SER A 230 12.69 17.01 12.86
#